data_f01e42c475d26a56242ac74627cf2135
#
_entry.id   f01e42c475d26a56242ac74627cf2135
#
_cell.length_a   1.000
_cell.length_b   1.000
_cell.length_c   1.000
_cell.angle_alpha   90.00
_cell.angle_beta   90.00
_cell.angle_gamma   90.00
#
_symmetry.space_group_name_H-M   'P 1'
#
loop_
_entity.id
_entity.type
_entity.pdbx_description
1 polymer ?
#
loop_
_entity_poly.entity_id
_entity_poly.type
_entity_poly.pdbx_seq_one_letter_code
_entity_poly.pdbx_strand_id
1 'polypeptide(L)'
;MKQIKFFAMALVCLMMVAVNAMADDRPVPVQSLPAAAKQFVAANFPGATIVYAAKDDGKYETTLSTGAKVDFTKKGAWDKVDCHTVAVPAAIVPAAIAAYVKASFPNTVITKIDKERYGYEIELSNDIELKFNHAGVLMGMDD
;
A
#
# COMPACT_ATOMS: atom_id res chain seq x y z
N MET A 1 -27.01 -37.46 12.32
CA MET A 1 -25.57 -37.40 12.53
C MET A 1 -24.77 -37.52 11.25
N LYS A 2 -25.03 -38.48 10.40
CA LYS A 2 -24.32 -38.62 9.13
C LYS A 2 -24.54 -37.48 8.17
N GLN A 3 -25.72 -36.85 8.17
CA GLN A 3 -26.07 -35.72 7.34
C GLN A 3 -25.33 -34.43 7.75
N ILE A 4 -25.07 -34.25 9.03
CA ILE A 4 -24.35 -33.07 9.55
C ILE A 4 -22.88 -33.15 9.16
N LYS A 5 -22.28 -34.35 9.13
CA LYS A 5 -20.90 -34.52 8.65
C LYS A 5 -20.76 -34.23 7.17
N PHE A 6 -21.77 -34.60 6.36
CA PHE A 6 -21.79 -34.28 4.94
C PHE A 6 -21.88 -32.77 4.67
N PHE A 7 -22.70 -32.06 5.44
CA PHE A 7 -22.85 -30.61 5.32
C PHE A 7 -21.55 -29.87 5.69
N ALA A 8 -20.90 -30.33 6.77
CA ALA A 8 -19.61 -29.74 7.19
C ALA A 8 -18.52 -29.91 6.12
N MET A 9 -18.52 -31.06 5.47
CA MET A 9 -17.54 -31.37 4.43
C MET A 9 -17.79 -30.56 3.16
N ALA A 10 -19.05 -30.36 2.77
CA ALA A 10 -19.42 -29.51 1.65
C ALA A 10 -19.07 -28.04 1.90
N LEU A 11 -19.26 -27.58 3.13
CA LEU A 11 -18.93 -26.21 3.52
C LEU A 11 -17.42 -25.94 3.47
N VAL A 12 -16.63 -26.91 3.92
CA VAL A 12 -15.15 -26.83 3.87
C VAL A 12 -14.66 -26.80 2.43
N CYS A 13 -15.25 -27.61 1.56
CA CYS A 13 -14.89 -27.59 0.13
C CYS A 13 -15.26 -26.26 -0.52
N LEU A 14 -16.37 -25.64 -0.15
CA LEU A 14 -16.79 -24.35 -0.68
C LEU A 14 -15.85 -23.23 -0.22
N MET A 15 -15.38 -23.27 1.01
CA MET A 15 -14.39 -22.33 1.54
C MET A 15 -13.05 -22.45 0.84
N MET A 16 -12.62 -23.66 0.52
CA MET A 16 -11.37 -23.88 -0.24
C MET A 16 -11.45 -23.32 -1.65
N VAL A 17 -12.59 -23.42 -2.31
CA VAL A 17 -12.79 -22.85 -3.64
C VAL A 17 -12.77 -21.33 -3.58
N ALA A 18 -13.37 -20.72 -2.55
CA ALA A 18 -13.33 -19.27 -2.35
C ALA A 18 -11.91 -18.74 -2.10
N VAL A 19 -11.10 -19.47 -1.33
CA VAL A 19 -9.69 -19.13 -1.09
C VAL A 19 -8.88 -19.24 -2.39
N ASN A 20 -9.15 -20.23 -3.23
CA ASN A 20 -8.47 -20.39 -4.51
C ASN A 20 -8.84 -19.31 -5.52
N ALA A 21 -10.05 -18.75 -5.44
CA ALA A 21 -10.47 -17.64 -6.30
C ALA A 21 -9.75 -16.32 -5.96
N MET A 22 -9.14 -16.22 -4.76
CA MET A 22 -8.35 -15.07 -4.31
C MET A 22 -6.86 -15.40 -4.28
N ALA A 23 -6.41 -16.29 -5.18
CA ALA A 23 -5.09 -16.93 -5.09
C ALA A 23 -3.90 -15.99 -5.32
N ASP A 24 -4.11 -14.81 -5.91
CA ASP A 24 -3.03 -13.88 -6.21
C ASP A 24 -2.52 -13.16 -4.95
N ASP A 25 -3.34 -13.11 -3.91
CA ASP A 25 -3.07 -12.40 -2.66
C ASP A 25 -3.01 -13.40 -1.51
N ARG A 26 -1.80 -13.74 -1.08
CA ARG A 26 -1.56 -14.75 -0.05
C ARG A 26 -1.21 -14.10 1.28
N PRO A 27 -2.07 -14.20 2.32
CA PRO A 27 -1.69 -13.75 3.65
C PRO A 27 -0.41 -14.41 4.12
N VAL A 28 0.46 -13.60 4.72
CA VAL A 28 1.72 -14.06 5.30
C VAL A 28 1.86 -13.51 6.72
N PRO A 29 2.61 -14.20 7.60
CA PRO A 29 2.89 -13.66 8.93
C PRO A 29 3.66 -12.33 8.83
N VAL A 30 3.32 -11.38 9.68
CA VAL A 30 4.01 -10.07 9.71
C VAL A 30 5.50 -10.26 9.97
N GLN A 31 5.87 -11.23 10.79
CA GLN A 31 7.27 -11.53 11.11
C GLN A 31 8.07 -11.98 9.88
N SER A 32 7.41 -12.51 8.84
CA SER A 32 8.07 -12.98 7.63
C SER A 32 8.41 -11.86 6.65
N LEU A 33 7.94 -10.64 6.91
CA LEU A 33 8.27 -9.48 6.08
C LEU A 33 9.77 -9.19 6.13
N PRO A 34 10.36 -8.68 5.04
CA PRO A 34 11.75 -8.22 5.08
C PRO A 34 11.99 -7.22 6.20
N ALA A 35 13.15 -7.29 6.82
CA ALA A 35 13.51 -6.37 7.90
C ALA A 35 13.41 -4.90 7.47
N ALA A 36 13.80 -4.60 6.23
CA ALA A 36 13.71 -3.25 5.67
C ALA A 36 12.26 -2.72 5.65
N ALA A 37 11.28 -3.57 5.35
CA ALA A 37 9.87 -3.20 5.36
C ALA A 37 9.40 -2.86 6.79
N LYS A 38 9.74 -3.69 7.76
CA LYS A 38 9.38 -3.46 9.16
C LYS A 38 10.03 -2.18 9.69
N GLN A 39 11.29 -1.93 9.35
CA GLN A 39 12.02 -0.72 9.72
C GLN A 39 11.41 0.54 9.09
N PHE A 40 10.97 0.45 7.84
CA PHE A 40 10.32 1.55 7.15
C PHE A 40 9.05 2.00 7.89
N VAL A 41 8.22 1.04 8.28
CA VAL A 41 6.98 1.35 9.02
C VAL A 41 7.31 1.97 10.38
N ALA A 42 8.28 1.42 11.10
CA ALA A 42 8.66 1.95 12.41
C ALA A 42 9.20 3.38 12.31
N ALA A 43 9.96 3.69 11.26
CA ALA A 43 10.57 5.01 11.06
C ALA A 43 9.57 6.07 10.59
N ASN A 44 8.64 5.69 9.71
CA ASN A 44 7.74 6.65 9.05
C ASN A 44 6.34 6.72 9.67
N PHE A 45 5.92 5.69 10.38
CA PHE A 45 4.62 5.61 11.02
C PHE A 45 4.78 5.27 12.51
N PRO A 46 5.39 6.18 13.30
CA PRO A 46 5.63 5.90 14.71
C PRO A 46 4.31 5.65 15.45
N GLY A 47 4.28 4.60 16.26
CA GLY A 47 3.08 4.21 16.99
C GLY A 47 2.11 3.33 16.21
N ALA A 48 2.29 3.18 14.89
CA ALA A 48 1.48 2.26 14.10
C ALA A 48 2.11 0.87 14.09
N THR A 49 1.26 -0.15 13.99
CA THR A 49 1.69 -1.54 13.84
C THR A 49 1.17 -2.09 12.52
N ILE A 50 1.86 -3.09 11.98
CA ILE A 50 1.38 -3.82 10.81
C ILE A 50 0.38 -4.86 11.31
N VAL A 51 -0.88 -4.73 10.92
CA VAL A 51 -1.96 -5.63 11.37
C VAL A 51 -2.29 -6.70 10.34
N TYR A 52 -1.85 -6.52 9.10
CA TYR A 52 -2.07 -7.48 8.02
C TYR A 52 -0.91 -7.42 7.04
N ALA A 53 -0.51 -8.55 6.53
CA ALA A 53 0.49 -8.67 5.47
C ALA A 53 0.09 -9.77 4.49
N ALA A 54 0.32 -9.52 3.21
CA ALA A 54 0.07 -10.48 2.14
C ALA A 54 1.19 -10.41 1.12
N LYS A 55 1.36 -11.49 0.38
CA LYS A 55 2.32 -11.57 -0.71
C LYS A 55 1.58 -11.76 -2.01
N ASP A 56 1.85 -10.92 -2.99
CA ASP A 56 1.24 -10.96 -4.30
C ASP A 56 2.33 -10.72 -5.36
N ASP A 57 2.55 -11.73 -6.20
CA ASP A 57 3.49 -11.68 -7.33
C ASP A 57 4.88 -11.16 -6.94
N GLY A 58 5.41 -11.65 -5.81
CA GLY A 58 6.73 -11.29 -5.32
C GLY A 58 6.79 -9.96 -4.56
N LYS A 59 5.69 -9.22 -4.50
CA LYS A 59 5.57 -7.99 -3.71
C LYS A 59 4.83 -8.28 -2.43
N TYR A 60 4.98 -7.38 -1.45
CA TYR A 60 4.26 -7.47 -0.18
C TYR A 60 3.29 -6.33 -0.05
N GLU A 61 2.06 -6.64 0.36
CA GLU A 61 1.05 -5.66 0.73
C GLU A 61 0.88 -5.68 2.23
N THR A 62 0.85 -4.50 2.86
CA THR A 62 0.62 -4.40 4.31
C THR A 62 -0.49 -3.42 4.60
N THR A 63 -1.20 -3.67 5.71
CA THR A 63 -2.16 -2.75 6.28
C THR A 63 -1.69 -2.40 7.69
N LEU A 64 -1.68 -1.12 7.99
CA LEU A 64 -1.27 -0.61 9.30
C LEU A 64 -2.48 -0.43 10.21
N SER A 65 -2.23 -0.36 11.51
CA SER A 65 -3.27 -0.13 12.52
C SER A 65 -4.04 1.18 12.32
N THR A 66 -3.44 2.14 11.63
CA THR A 66 -4.06 3.43 11.28
C THR A 66 -5.01 3.32 10.08
N GLY A 67 -5.03 2.19 9.38
CA GLY A 67 -5.74 2.00 8.12
C GLY A 67 -4.91 2.28 6.88
N ALA A 68 -3.73 2.87 7.03
CA ALA A 68 -2.83 3.11 5.91
C ALA A 68 -2.38 1.79 5.29
N LYS A 69 -2.16 1.79 3.97
CA LYS A 69 -1.64 0.64 3.23
C LYS A 69 -0.27 0.98 2.67
N VAL A 70 0.68 0.05 2.82
CA VAL A 70 2.01 0.21 2.28
C VAL A 70 2.40 -1.06 1.53
N ASP A 71 2.79 -0.90 0.27
CA ASP A 71 3.29 -2.00 -0.55
C ASP A 71 4.81 -1.92 -0.61
N PHE A 72 5.45 -3.09 -0.58
CA PHE A 72 6.90 -3.24 -0.61
C PHE A 72 7.31 -4.15 -1.74
N THR A 73 8.50 -3.89 -2.29
CA THR A 73 9.13 -4.82 -3.21
C THR A 73 9.56 -6.08 -2.47
N LYS A 74 9.98 -7.10 -3.21
CA LYS A 74 10.49 -8.36 -2.67
C LYS A 74 11.61 -8.14 -1.65
N LYS A 75 12.44 -7.11 -1.83
CA LYS A 75 13.56 -6.78 -0.92
C LYS A 75 13.18 -5.89 0.25
N GLY A 76 11.93 -5.43 0.30
CA GLY A 76 11.45 -4.60 1.40
C GLY A 76 11.57 -3.10 1.18
N ALA A 77 11.89 -2.64 -0.04
CA ALA A 77 11.79 -1.21 -0.39
C ALA A 77 10.33 -0.85 -0.62
N TRP A 78 9.89 0.33 -0.15
CA TRP A 78 8.52 0.74 -0.37
C TRP A 78 8.24 0.98 -1.86
N ASP A 79 7.03 0.65 -2.29
CA ASP A 79 6.58 0.79 -3.67
C ASP A 79 5.35 1.70 -3.77
N LYS A 80 4.48 1.63 -2.77
CA LYS A 80 3.25 2.41 -2.71
C LYS A 80 2.91 2.72 -1.26
N VAL A 81 2.47 3.94 -1.00
CA VAL A 81 1.97 4.35 0.31
C VAL A 81 0.62 5.04 0.10
N ASP A 82 -0.43 4.50 0.72
CA ASP A 82 -1.78 5.02 0.64
C ASP A 82 -2.31 5.30 2.05
N CYS A 83 -2.40 6.56 2.39
CA CYS A 83 -2.90 7.01 3.70
C CYS A 83 -4.37 7.45 3.65
N HIS A 84 -5.05 7.21 2.52
CA HIS A 84 -6.47 7.50 2.29
C HIS A 84 -6.83 8.98 2.43
N THR A 85 -7.08 9.46 3.63
CA THR A 85 -7.53 10.84 3.87
C THR A 85 -6.51 11.70 4.61
N VAL A 86 -5.44 11.10 5.09
CA VAL A 86 -4.40 11.84 5.81
C VAL A 86 -3.13 11.95 4.98
N ALA A 87 -2.26 12.88 5.34
CA ALA A 87 -1.03 13.13 4.60
C ALA A 87 -0.06 11.94 4.69
N VAL A 88 0.56 11.61 3.57
CA VAL A 88 1.73 10.72 3.54
C VAL A 88 2.85 11.41 4.32
N PRO A 89 3.61 10.68 5.16
CA PRO A 89 4.74 11.27 5.88
C PRO A 89 5.71 12.00 4.96
N ALA A 90 6.10 13.20 5.34
CA ALA A 90 6.92 14.08 4.50
C ALA A 90 8.24 13.44 4.08
N ALA A 91 8.83 12.61 4.93
CA ALA A 91 10.10 11.94 4.64
C ALA A 91 10.03 10.97 3.46
N ILE A 92 8.82 10.51 3.10
CA ILE A 92 8.62 9.58 1.98
C ILE A 92 8.57 10.31 0.64
N VAL A 93 8.09 11.56 0.63
CA VAL A 93 7.85 12.32 -0.60
C VAL A 93 9.14 13.01 -1.05
N PRO A 94 9.56 12.83 -2.33
CA PRO A 94 10.70 13.58 -2.85
C PRO A 94 10.50 15.08 -2.71
N ALA A 95 11.57 15.80 -2.35
CA ALA A 95 11.51 17.21 -2.03
C ALA A 95 10.96 18.07 -3.18
N ALA A 96 11.32 17.76 -4.43
CA ALA A 96 10.83 18.48 -5.60
C ALA A 96 9.32 18.35 -5.79
N ILE A 97 8.78 17.16 -5.51
CA ILE A 97 7.34 16.90 -5.60
C ILE A 97 6.60 17.65 -4.49
N ALA A 98 7.10 17.57 -3.26
CA ALA A 98 6.51 18.30 -2.14
C ALA A 98 6.49 19.81 -2.38
N ALA A 99 7.57 20.37 -2.93
CA ALA A 99 7.66 21.79 -3.27
C ALA A 99 6.65 22.18 -4.35
N TYR A 100 6.50 21.37 -5.39
CA TYR A 100 5.54 21.60 -6.44
C TYR A 100 4.11 21.66 -5.91
N VAL A 101 3.74 20.67 -5.09
CA VAL A 101 2.39 20.59 -4.51
C VAL A 101 2.12 21.79 -3.61
N LYS A 102 3.08 22.16 -2.77
CA LYS A 102 2.94 23.31 -1.88
C LYS A 102 2.73 24.61 -2.65
N ALA A 103 3.41 24.79 -3.77
CA ALA A 103 3.31 25.99 -4.59
C ALA A 103 2.04 26.02 -5.44
N SER A 104 1.65 24.87 -6.00
CA SER A 104 0.56 24.80 -7.00
C SER A 104 -0.78 24.40 -6.40
N PHE A 105 -0.77 23.66 -5.29
CA PHE A 105 -1.97 23.18 -4.60
C PHE A 105 -1.86 23.39 -3.09
N PRO A 106 -1.78 24.64 -2.63
CA PRO A 106 -1.40 24.96 -1.24
C PRO A 106 -2.40 24.49 -0.19
N ASN A 107 -3.64 24.22 -0.58
CA ASN A 107 -4.69 23.78 0.35
C ASN A 107 -4.93 22.27 0.32
N THR A 108 -4.01 21.53 -0.25
CA THR A 108 -4.11 20.07 -0.35
C THR A 108 -2.97 19.39 0.40
N VAL A 109 -3.17 18.10 0.68
CA VAL A 109 -2.11 17.22 1.16
C VAL A 109 -1.98 16.03 0.21
N ILE A 110 -0.79 15.43 0.16
CA ILE A 110 -0.55 14.21 -0.61
C ILE A 110 -1.04 13.05 0.25
N THR A 111 -2.04 12.31 -0.25
CA THR A 111 -2.64 11.18 0.47
C THR A 111 -2.13 9.83 -0.02
N LYS A 112 -1.52 9.79 -1.20
CA LYS A 112 -1.03 8.56 -1.80
C LYS A 112 0.19 8.86 -2.68
N ILE A 113 1.15 7.96 -2.67
CA ILE A 113 2.32 8.02 -3.56
C ILE A 113 2.68 6.62 -4.04
N ASP A 114 2.84 6.47 -5.36
CA ASP A 114 3.27 5.24 -6.01
C ASP A 114 4.59 5.47 -6.74
N LYS A 115 5.50 4.51 -6.64
CA LYS A 115 6.66 4.45 -7.52
C LYS A 115 6.27 3.79 -8.83
N GLU A 116 6.55 4.48 -9.91
CA GLU A 116 6.29 4.01 -11.27
C GLU A 116 7.59 3.90 -12.04
N ARG A 117 7.56 3.21 -13.16
CA ARG A 117 8.75 3.07 -14.02
C ARG A 117 9.26 4.44 -14.49
N TYR A 118 8.36 5.38 -14.76
CA TYR A 118 8.70 6.75 -15.21
C TYR A 118 9.06 7.69 -14.06
N GLY A 119 8.74 7.34 -12.82
CA GLY A 119 8.95 8.20 -11.66
C GLY A 119 7.93 7.95 -10.57
N TYR A 120 7.02 8.89 -10.37
CA TYR A 120 6.04 8.84 -9.27
C TYR A 120 4.67 9.29 -9.73
N GLU A 121 3.65 8.65 -9.14
CA GLU A 121 2.27 9.11 -9.24
C GLU A 121 1.80 9.45 -7.83
N ILE A 122 1.20 10.63 -7.67
CA ILE A 122 0.64 11.04 -6.38
C ILE A 122 -0.83 11.39 -6.51
N GLU A 123 -1.56 11.20 -5.42
CA GLU A 123 -2.94 11.63 -5.29
C GLU A 123 -3.04 12.67 -4.19
N LEU A 124 -3.76 13.75 -4.48
CA LEU A 124 -4.00 14.83 -3.55
C LEU A 124 -5.35 14.65 -2.83
N SER A 125 -5.53 15.33 -1.72
CA SER A 125 -6.76 15.28 -0.93
C SER A 125 -8.01 15.76 -1.67
N ASN A 126 -7.84 16.47 -2.79
CA ASN A 126 -8.94 16.87 -3.69
C ASN A 126 -9.15 15.93 -4.87
N ASP A 127 -8.60 14.70 -4.80
CA ASP A 127 -8.69 13.64 -5.80
C ASP A 127 -7.94 13.90 -7.11
N ILE A 128 -7.16 14.95 -7.20
CA ILE A 128 -6.28 15.20 -8.36
C ILE A 128 -5.09 14.24 -8.29
N GLU A 129 -4.78 13.61 -9.43
CA GLU A 129 -3.60 12.78 -9.60
C GLU A 129 -2.54 13.54 -10.39
N LEU A 130 -1.30 13.50 -9.91
CA LEU A 130 -0.16 14.12 -10.54
C LEU A 130 0.90 13.07 -10.85
N LYS A 131 1.49 13.14 -12.04
CA LYS A 131 2.55 12.25 -12.48
C LYS A 131 3.85 13.04 -12.62
N PHE A 132 4.91 12.52 -12.02
CA PHE A 132 6.23 13.15 -12.04
C PHE A 132 7.27 12.16 -12.57
N ASN A 133 8.28 12.67 -13.26
CA ASN A 133 9.44 11.84 -13.62
C ASN A 133 10.35 11.64 -12.40
N HIS A 134 11.43 10.87 -12.58
CA HIS A 134 12.36 10.60 -11.48
C HIS A 134 13.05 11.85 -10.93
N ALA A 135 13.18 12.90 -11.72
CA ALA A 135 13.73 14.18 -11.29
C ALA A 135 12.73 15.07 -10.54
N GLY A 136 11.48 14.62 -10.42
CA GLY A 136 10.43 15.39 -9.75
C GLY A 136 9.80 16.47 -10.62
N VAL A 137 9.89 16.32 -11.95
CA VAL A 137 9.26 17.24 -12.90
C VAL A 137 7.89 16.72 -13.29
N LEU A 138 6.88 17.58 -13.26
CA LEU A 138 5.51 17.22 -13.61
C LEU A 138 5.43 16.77 -15.06
N MET A 139 4.79 15.61 -15.29
CA MET A 139 4.56 15.04 -16.61
C MET A 139 3.10 15.06 -17.03
N GLY A 140 2.19 15.04 -16.08
CA GLY A 140 0.75 14.99 -16.38
C GLY A 140 -0.10 15.15 -15.13
N MET A 141 -1.38 15.42 -15.36
CA MET A 141 -2.36 15.62 -14.30
C MET A 141 -3.71 15.06 -14.75
N ASP A 142 -4.36 14.32 -13.86
CA ASP A 142 -5.71 13.79 -14.04
C ASP A 142 -6.58 14.20 -12.84
N ASP A 143 -7.86 14.42 -13.10
CA ASP A 143 -8.83 14.71 -12.04
C ASP A 143 -10.00 13.72 -11.99
#